data_48093547e244d4408e6a09bb1c31d111
#
_entry.id   48093547e244d4408e6a09bb1c31d111
#
_cell.length_a   1.000
_cell.length_b   1.000
_cell.length_c   1.000
_cell.angle_alpha   90.00
_cell.angle_beta   90.00
_cell.angle_gamma   90.00
#
_symmetry.space_group_name_H-M   'P 1'
#
loop_
_entity.id
_entity.type
_entity.pdbx_description
1 polymer ?
#
loop_
_entity_poly.entity_id
_entity_poly.type
_entity_poly.pdbx_seq_one_letter_code
_entity_poly.pdbx_strand_id
1 'polypeptide(L)' 'TYRDDDVIMEAIREVEEEFSGNGRVLIRPSGTEPCVRVMIEGPEQGIITQKANYLAKLIEARLI' A
#
# COMPACT_ATOMS: atom_id res chain seq x y z
N THR A 1 -13.80 4.26 1.29
CA THR A 1 -12.40 4.26 1.71
C THR A 1 -11.65 3.10 1.04
N TYR A 2 -10.34 3.11 1.17
CA TYR A 2 -9.53 2.03 0.59
C TYR A 2 -9.90 0.65 1.16
N ARG A 3 -10.40 0.61 2.38
CA ARG A 3 -10.80 -0.63 3.03
C ARG A 3 -12.05 -1.25 2.41
N ASP A 4 -12.82 -0.45 1.72
CA ASP A 4 -14.04 -0.93 1.05
C ASP A 4 -13.76 -1.49 -0.34
N ASP A 5 -12.53 -1.38 -0.80
CA ASP A 5 -12.13 -1.86 -2.12
C ASP A 5 -11.39 -3.18 -2.00
N ASP A 6 -12.01 -4.26 -2.43
CA ASP A 6 -11.42 -5.59 -2.34
C ASP A 6 -10.13 -5.72 -3.15
N VAL A 7 -10.02 -5.01 -4.26
CA VAL A 7 -8.83 -5.06 -5.09
C VAL A 7 -7.65 -4.45 -4.35
N ILE A 8 -7.87 -3.33 -3.68
CA ILE A 8 -6.82 -2.68 -2.90
C ILE A 8 -6.40 -3.56 -1.73
N MET A 9 -7.37 -4.10 -1.00
CA MET A 9 -7.06 -4.95 0.16
C MET A 9 -6.31 -6.20 -0.24
N GLU A 10 -6.69 -6.79 -1.37
CA GLU A 10 -5.99 -7.97 -1.86
C GLU A 10 -4.54 -7.64 -2.28
N ALA A 11 -4.34 -6.50 -2.92
CA ALA A 11 -3.00 -6.06 -3.31
C ALA A 11 -2.12 -5.83 -2.09
N ILE A 12 -2.68 -5.22 -1.04
CA ILE A 12 -1.95 -5.01 0.21
C ILE A 12 -1.51 -6.35 0.80
N ARG A 13 -2.43 -7.31 0.83
CA ARG A 13 -2.14 -8.62 1.38
C ARG A 13 -1.05 -9.34 0.59
N GLU A 14 -1.09 -9.24 -0.73
CA GLU A 14 -0.06 -9.83 -1.57
C GLU A 14 1.32 -9.23 -1.30
N VAL A 15 1.38 -7.93 -1.12
CA VAL A 15 2.65 -7.26 -0.81
C VAL A 15 3.17 -7.73 0.54
N GLU A 16 2.31 -7.82 1.54
CA GLU A 16 2.71 -8.30 2.85
C GLU A 16 3.23 -9.74 2.80
N GLU A 17 2.59 -10.59 2.00
CA GLU A 17 3.03 -11.97 1.84
C GLU A 17 4.40 -12.07 1.18
N GLU A 18 4.70 -11.18 0.25
CA GLU A 18 6.01 -11.16 -0.40
C GLU A 18 7.15 -10.91 0.59
N PHE A 19 6.88 -10.17 1.64
CA PHE A 19 7.89 -9.92 2.66
C PHE A 19 8.00 -11.04 3.68
N SER A 20 7.12 -12.04 3.63
CA SER A 20 7.16 -13.22 4.49
C SER A 20 7.26 -12.90 5.97
N GLY A 21 6.53 -11.88 6.39
CA GLY A 21 6.53 -11.46 7.78
C GLY A 21 7.69 -10.53 8.17
N ASN A 22 8.63 -10.29 7.25
CA ASN A 22 9.73 -9.38 7.50
C ASN A 22 9.42 -7.95 7.11
N GLY A 23 8.22 -7.69 6.62
CA GLY A 23 7.81 -6.38 6.22
C GLY A 23 6.41 -6.05 6.68
N ARG A 24 6.06 -4.78 6.61
CA ARG A 24 4.75 -4.31 7.04
C ARG A 24 4.28 -3.20 6.11
N VAL A 25 3.01 -3.27 5.74
CA VAL A 25 2.37 -2.22 4.95
C VAL A 25 1.50 -1.38 5.87
N LEU A 26 1.75 -0.08 5.87
CA LEU A 26 0.98 0.88 6.65
C LEU A 26 0.33 1.86 5.68
N ILE A 27 -0.97 2.02 5.80
CA ILE A 27 -1.72 2.95 4.96
C ILE A 27 -2.43 3.94 5.85
N ARG A 28 -2.20 5.23 5.60
CA ARG A 28 -2.85 6.30 6.34
C ARG A 28 -3.61 7.21 5.39
N PRO A 29 -4.87 7.47 5.67
CA PRO A 29 -5.61 8.42 4.86
C PRO A 29 -5.10 9.83 5.11
N SER A 30 -5.08 10.64 4.05
CA SER A 30 -4.75 12.04 4.17
C SER A 30 -5.96 12.77 4.75
N GLY A 31 -5.72 13.67 5.68
CA GLY A 31 -6.81 14.34 6.39
C GLY A 31 -7.63 15.31 5.56
N THR A 32 -7.05 15.89 4.52
CA THR A 32 -7.70 16.95 3.75
C THR A 32 -7.89 16.65 2.27
N GLU A 33 -7.28 15.57 1.79
CA GLU A 33 -7.34 15.22 0.37
C GLU A 33 -7.78 13.76 0.21
N PRO A 34 -8.41 13.41 -0.93
CA PRO A 34 -8.83 12.03 -1.16
C PRO A 34 -7.68 11.12 -1.56
N CYS A 35 -6.54 11.27 -0.91
CA CYS A 35 -5.39 10.41 -1.16
C CYS A 35 -4.94 9.77 0.13
N VAL A 36 -4.19 8.70 0.00
CA VAL A 36 -3.67 7.98 1.14
C VAL A 36 -2.15 7.90 1.05
N ARG A 37 -1.52 7.79 2.20
CA ARG A 37 -0.08 7.58 2.26
C ARG A 37 0.19 6.11 2.44
N VAL A 38 1.06 5.58 1.60
CA VAL A 38 1.48 4.20 1.69
C VAL A 38 2.90 4.18 2.23
N MET A 39 3.08 3.48 3.35
CA MET A 39 4.39 3.29 3.94
C MET A 39 4.65 1.79 4.06
N ILE A 40 5.83 1.37 3.68
CA ILE A 40 6.22 -0.03 3.78
C ILE A 40 7.54 -0.11 4.53
N GLU A 41 7.60 -1.00 5.50
CA GLU A 41 8.82 -1.29 6.24
C GLU A 41 9.30 -2.68 5.85
N GLY A 42 10.61 -2.83 5.70
CA GLY A 42 11.18 -4.13 5.35
C GLY A 42 12.68 -4.03 5.16
N PRO A 43 13.35 -5.16 4.97
CA PRO A 43 14.81 -5.19 4.88
C PRO A 43 15.38 -4.70 3.56
N GLU A 44 14.59 -4.73 2.47
CA GLU A 44 15.08 -4.35 1.15
C GLU A 44 14.43 -3.07 0.65
N GLN A 45 15.21 -1.99 0.67
CA GLN A 45 14.72 -0.67 0.31
C GLN A 45 14.22 -0.58 -1.13
N GLY A 46 14.90 -1.24 -2.07
CA GLY A 46 14.49 -1.21 -3.47
C GLY A 46 13.14 -1.83 -3.70
N ILE A 47 12.89 -2.98 -3.08
CA ILE A 47 11.61 -3.67 -3.19
C ILE A 47 10.52 -2.86 -2.49
N ILE A 48 10.85 -2.31 -1.32
CA ILE A 48 9.91 -1.47 -0.58
C ILE A 48 9.43 -0.30 -1.42
N THR A 49 10.37 0.39 -2.07
CA THR A 49 10.04 1.53 -2.90
C THR A 49 9.14 1.14 -4.07
N GLN A 50 9.45 0.03 -4.74
CA GLN A 50 8.63 -0.45 -5.84
C GLN A 50 7.21 -0.79 -5.40
N LYS A 51 7.08 -1.50 -4.29
CA LYS A 51 5.77 -1.91 -3.81
C LYS A 51 4.96 -0.73 -3.29
N ALA A 52 5.62 0.22 -2.63
CA ALA A 52 4.94 1.42 -2.17
C ALA A 52 4.38 2.22 -3.34
N ASN A 53 5.17 2.37 -4.41
CA ASN A 53 4.71 3.07 -5.61
C ASN A 53 3.57 2.32 -6.29
N TYR A 54 3.65 1.01 -6.35
CA TYR A 54 2.60 0.18 -6.93
C TYR A 54 1.27 0.38 -6.18
N LEU A 55 1.31 0.26 -4.86
CA LEU A 55 0.11 0.42 -4.06
C LEU A 55 -0.43 1.84 -4.11
N ALA A 56 0.44 2.84 -4.07
CA ALA A 56 0.01 4.22 -4.14
C ALA A 56 -0.71 4.51 -5.45
N LYS A 57 -0.17 4.04 -6.57
CA LYS A 57 -0.80 4.24 -7.87
C LYS A 57 -2.12 3.49 -7.99
N LEU A 58 -2.17 2.28 -7.45
CA LEU A 58 -3.38 1.48 -7.48
C LEU A 58 -4.50 2.16 -6.68
N ILE A 59 -4.18 2.60 -5.48
CA ILE A 59 -5.15 3.27 -4.62
C ILE A 59 -5.63 4.57 -5.26
N GLU A 60 -4.70 5.34 -5.79
CA GLU A 60 -5.02 6.60 -6.45
C GLU A 60 -5.96 6.36 -7.64
N ALA A 61 -5.67 5.35 -8.44
CA ALA A 61 -6.49 5.04 -9.62
C ALA A 61 -7.91 4.60 -9.25
N ARG A 62 -8.08 3.98 -8.11
CA ARG A 62 -9.38 3.44 -7.71
C ARG A 62 -10.19 4.37 -6.82
N LEU A 63 -9.56 5.25 -6.07
CA LEU A 63 -10.25 6.15 -5.16
C LEU A 63 -10.41 7.56 -5.69
N ILE A 64 -9.66 7.91 -6.71
CA ILE A 64 -9.75 9.21 -7.37
C ILE A 64 -10.22 9.01 -8.81
#